data_51a572b60081773d97400a267adcc97b
#
_entry.id   51a572b60081773d97400a267adcc97b
#
_cell.length_a   1.000
_cell.length_b   1.000
_cell.length_c   1.000
_cell.angle_alpha   90.00
_cell.angle_beta   90.00
_cell.angle_gamma   90.00
#
_symmetry.space_group_name_H-M   'P 1'
#
loop_
_entity.id
_entity.type
_entity.pdbx_description
1 polymer ?
#
loop_
_entity_poly.entity_id
_entity_poly.type
_entity_poly.pdbx_seq_one_letter_code
_entity_poly.pdbx_strand_id
1 'polypeptide(L)'
;MAKNKKCGCGYSPLVILPGINHSPTHLYDENGNHALNSKGKEIGGTLVFLNTDEVKKMLPKLGAAALGTVITQCDCGFKKTVYDTACKAFSYQKCDCNGDFINNLKTERWYYPIKEMDEDRIAWAYRMVPMKALTDVIGEDHAYFFTFNLVGDPMDSARELNDFIQMVKEQTGHDKVNLLPVSLGGTILTAYMDSYGKANNYADIDMIVNTVACLDGTEIVGDMFERQFNTSDRYLHHKLIPTVLKEETGDGTKGYIANCLLHLFPQKSFNAVFSGFVSGMLDTVMLNCPQMWAMLPSYRYDAIAQRYLADPSKARLKERTDRFQQARINLKQNLLDAANAGVRINSISGSNINFGDIQYSMFGAIKSVDKFNTDGIINLSSTTLGATGAPDYQKLPEGYEQQYHKEFNYISPDGRIDVSTALFPEHTWIFLNQHHEVGNNDVVLNLAKAILTSEVNSVHDNPEKYPQFNGSCNTRHLRRWRLPDGEKALADIKSGALACSEFVLTELESAVEAGKAVLSSTIADSKKAQEARANLEAVLQKLGRFTPDREMTEKEKAKEKKAERASEFLLKVLGGGSVTDRLLRRTK
;
A
#
# COMPACT_ATOMS: atom_id res chain seq x y z
N MET A 1 -26.24 35.98 -8.38
CA MET A 1 -25.76 34.76 -7.72
C MET A 1 -26.86 34.31 -6.75
N ALA A 2 -27.50 33.18 -7.00
CA ALA A 2 -28.49 32.61 -6.09
C ALA A 2 -27.73 32.18 -4.83
N LYS A 3 -28.15 32.64 -3.65
CA LYS A 3 -27.64 32.15 -2.36
C LYS A 3 -27.97 30.65 -2.33
N ASN A 4 -26.92 29.79 -2.39
CA ASN A 4 -27.09 28.37 -2.21
C ASN A 4 -27.85 28.12 -0.90
N LYS A 5 -28.98 27.40 -0.97
CA LYS A 5 -29.72 26.97 0.20
C LYS A 5 -28.77 26.08 1.03
N LYS A 6 -28.65 26.32 2.34
CA LYS A 6 -27.95 25.40 3.24
C LYS A 6 -28.53 23.99 3.08
N CYS A 7 -27.66 23.01 2.90
CA CYS A 7 -28.06 21.61 2.85
C CYS A 7 -28.57 21.17 4.24
N GLY A 8 -29.64 20.39 4.26
CA GLY A 8 -30.24 19.85 5.50
C GLY A 8 -30.00 18.35 5.70
N CYS A 9 -29.01 17.74 5.01
CA CYS A 9 -28.79 16.30 5.06
C CYS A 9 -28.22 15.77 6.39
N GLY A 10 -27.69 16.65 7.25
CA GLY A 10 -27.18 16.29 8.58
C GLY A 10 -25.72 15.80 8.62
N TYR A 11 -25.07 15.60 7.48
CA TYR A 11 -23.67 15.15 7.40
C TYR A 11 -22.84 16.13 6.58
N SER A 12 -21.65 16.49 7.05
CA SER A 12 -20.69 17.25 6.26
C SER A 12 -20.18 16.40 5.08
N PRO A 13 -20.00 17.00 3.89
CA PRO A 13 -19.50 16.26 2.71
C PRO A 13 -18.13 15.64 2.97
N LEU A 14 -17.90 14.49 2.36
CA LEU A 14 -16.68 13.69 2.52
C LEU A 14 -15.69 14.00 1.40
N VAL A 15 -14.50 14.44 1.74
CA VAL A 15 -13.36 14.60 0.83
C VAL A 15 -12.34 13.50 1.12
N ILE A 16 -12.16 12.60 0.16
CA ILE A 16 -11.24 11.48 0.25
C ILE A 16 -9.89 11.93 -0.30
N LEU A 17 -8.83 11.81 0.52
CA LEU A 17 -7.44 12.04 0.13
C LEU A 17 -6.79 10.68 -0.09
N PRO A 18 -6.68 10.19 -1.34
CA PRO A 18 -6.34 8.82 -1.62
C PRO A 18 -4.86 8.50 -1.40
N GLY A 19 -4.55 7.20 -1.42
CA GLY A 19 -3.19 6.68 -1.31
C GLY A 19 -2.40 6.75 -2.61
N ILE A 20 -1.22 6.13 -2.57
CA ILE A 20 -0.33 5.98 -3.73
C ILE A 20 -1.04 5.18 -4.85
N ASN A 21 -0.78 5.50 -6.11
CA ASN A 21 -1.41 4.90 -7.30
C ASN A 21 -2.92 5.16 -7.48
N HIS A 22 -3.53 6.02 -6.67
CA HIS A 22 -4.97 6.24 -6.71
C HIS A 22 -5.39 7.46 -7.55
N SER A 23 -4.44 8.25 -8.04
CA SER A 23 -4.70 9.43 -8.88
C SER A 23 -4.23 9.18 -10.31
N PRO A 24 -5.14 9.06 -11.29
CA PRO A 24 -4.77 8.84 -12.69
C PRO A 24 -3.86 9.95 -13.20
N THR A 25 -2.69 9.57 -13.72
CA THR A 25 -1.67 10.50 -14.20
C THR A 25 -1.24 10.08 -15.60
N HIS A 26 -1.18 11.01 -16.53
CA HIS A 26 -0.89 10.77 -17.94
C HIS A 26 0.26 11.65 -18.44
N LEU A 27 1.00 11.12 -19.41
CA LEU A 27 1.99 11.87 -20.16
C LEU A 27 1.30 12.56 -21.36
N TYR A 28 1.61 13.84 -21.58
CA TYR A 28 1.07 14.62 -22.68
C TYR A 28 2.15 14.99 -23.68
N ASP A 29 1.79 15.02 -24.96
CA ASP A 29 2.63 15.49 -26.04
C ASP A 29 2.71 17.04 -26.07
N GLU A 30 3.46 17.59 -27.01
CA GLU A 30 3.62 19.05 -27.18
C GLU A 30 2.31 19.74 -27.62
N ASN A 31 1.35 18.99 -28.19
CA ASN A 31 0.06 19.48 -28.61
C ASN A 31 -1.02 19.39 -27.52
N GLY A 32 -0.69 18.84 -26.37
CA GLY A 32 -1.61 18.66 -25.26
C GLY A 32 -2.52 17.42 -25.35
N ASN A 33 -2.21 16.47 -26.25
CA ASN A 33 -2.88 15.17 -26.30
C ASN A 33 -2.16 14.16 -25.43
N HIS A 34 -2.85 13.07 -25.05
CA HIS A 34 -2.21 11.94 -24.37
C HIS A 34 -1.09 11.37 -25.27
N ALA A 35 0.11 11.29 -24.73
CA ALA A 35 1.24 10.69 -25.43
C ALA A 35 1.01 9.18 -25.57
N LEU A 36 1.36 8.65 -26.76
CA LEU A 36 1.17 7.24 -27.08
C LEU A 36 2.50 6.49 -27.08
N ASN A 37 2.50 5.26 -26.63
CA ASN A 37 3.64 4.35 -26.75
C ASN A 37 3.74 3.78 -28.18
N SER A 38 4.80 2.99 -28.45
CA SER A 38 5.02 2.36 -29.75
C SER A 38 3.90 1.43 -30.24
N LYS A 39 2.93 1.08 -29.37
CA LYS A 39 1.76 0.28 -29.69
C LYS A 39 0.48 1.10 -29.84
N GLY A 40 0.56 2.43 -29.83
CA GLY A 40 -0.58 3.33 -29.93
C GLY A 40 -1.45 3.39 -28.67
N LYS A 41 -0.95 2.92 -27.49
CA LYS A 41 -1.65 3.04 -26.22
C LYS A 41 -1.19 4.28 -25.48
N GLU A 42 -2.11 4.94 -24.79
CA GLU A 42 -1.82 6.07 -23.90
C GLU A 42 -0.81 5.69 -22.82
N ILE A 43 0.09 6.63 -22.53
CA ILE A 43 1.09 6.49 -21.49
C ILE A 43 0.56 7.12 -20.22
N GLY A 44 0.23 6.30 -19.23
CA GLY A 44 -0.29 6.78 -17.96
C GLY A 44 -1.29 5.83 -17.30
N GLY A 45 -2.06 6.37 -16.39
CA GLY A 45 -3.13 5.69 -15.64
C GLY A 45 -2.78 5.31 -14.22
N THR A 46 -1.53 4.99 -13.91
CA THR A 46 -1.06 4.66 -12.56
C THR A 46 0.16 5.51 -12.18
N LEU A 47 0.55 5.52 -10.91
CA LEU A 47 1.76 6.21 -10.46
C LEU A 47 3.02 5.71 -11.17
N VAL A 48 3.13 4.39 -11.28
CA VAL A 48 4.31 3.74 -11.85
C VAL A 48 3.94 3.19 -13.21
N PHE A 49 4.17 3.97 -14.23
CA PHE A 49 4.10 3.50 -15.60
C PHE A 49 5.50 3.43 -16.19
N LEU A 50 5.84 2.27 -16.71
CA LEU A 50 7.17 2.00 -17.23
C LEU A 50 7.30 2.49 -18.67
N ASN A 51 8.44 3.07 -19.01
CA ASN A 51 8.84 3.33 -20.39
C ASN A 51 9.22 2.00 -21.06
N THR A 52 8.19 1.25 -21.47
CA THR A 52 8.37 -0.09 -22.05
C THR A 52 9.18 -0.06 -23.34
N ASP A 53 9.19 1.04 -24.07
CA ASP A 53 9.94 1.17 -25.32
C ASP A 53 11.43 1.32 -25.07
N GLU A 54 11.82 2.08 -24.04
CA GLU A 54 13.21 2.13 -23.58
C GLU A 54 13.67 0.80 -22.97
N VAL A 55 12.81 0.12 -22.20
CA VAL A 55 13.12 -1.21 -21.67
C VAL A 55 13.38 -2.20 -22.81
N LYS A 56 12.58 -2.20 -23.88
CA LYS A 56 12.80 -3.08 -25.05
C LYS A 56 14.17 -2.84 -25.70
N LYS A 57 14.62 -1.59 -25.81
CA LYS A 57 15.95 -1.26 -26.33
C LYS A 57 17.09 -1.81 -25.46
N MET A 58 16.84 -1.99 -24.16
CA MET A 58 17.80 -2.55 -23.23
C MET A 58 17.85 -4.09 -23.22
N LEU A 59 16.81 -4.77 -23.72
CA LEU A 59 16.72 -6.25 -23.66
C LEU A 59 17.93 -6.99 -24.24
N PRO A 60 18.53 -6.60 -25.40
CA PRO A 60 19.70 -7.29 -25.92
C PRO A 60 20.92 -7.19 -24.97
N LYS A 61 21.15 -6.00 -24.39
CA LYS A 61 22.24 -5.76 -23.43
C LYS A 61 21.99 -6.51 -22.12
N LEU A 62 20.73 -6.49 -21.65
CA LEU A 62 20.31 -7.22 -20.46
C LEU A 62 20.49 -8.74 -20.65
N GLY A 63 20.08 -9.27 -21.80
CA GLY A 63 20.25 -10.69 -22.15
C GLY A 63 21.72 -11.12 -22.23
N ALA A 64 22.57 -10.31 -22.85
CA ALA A 64 24.00 -10.59 -22.96
C ALA A 64 24.68 -10.59 -21.56
N ALA A 65 24.38 -9.59 -20.72
CA ALA A 65 24.91 -9.52 -19.36
C ALA A 65 24.39 -10.67 -18.48
N ALA A 66 23.11 -11.02 -18.63
CA ALA A 66 22.50 -12.16 -17.95
C ALA A 66 23.17 -13.47 -18.34
N LEU A 67 23.35 -13.71 -19.64
CA LEU A 67 24.02 -14.92 -20.15
C LEU A 67 25.47 -15.00 -19.65
N GLY A 68 26.22 -13.88 -19.69
CA GLY A 68 27.56 -13.82 -19.13
C GLY A 68 27.60 -14.19 -17.65
N THR A 69 26.67 -13.67 -16.86
CA THR A 69 26.53 -14.00 -15.43
C THR A 69 26.21 -15.47 -15.19
N VAL A 70 25.32 -16.05 -15.99
CA VAL A 70 24.99 -17.49 -15.92
C VAL A 70 26.19 -18.36 -16.25
N ILE A 71 26.91 -18.06 -17.33
CA ILE A 71 28.05 -18.87 -17.78
C ILE A 71 29.22 -18.77 -16.79
N THR A 72 29.56 -17.57 -16.33
CA THR A 72 30.71 -17.33 -15.47
C THR A 72 30.43 -17.52 -13.98
N GLN A 73 29.13 -17.57 -13.60
CA GLN A 73 28.68 -17.55 -12.21
C GLN A 73 29.19 -16.32 -11.42
N CYS A 74 29.52 -15.24 -12.14
CA CYS A 74 29.99 -13.96 -11.62
C CYS A 74 29.18 -12.81 -12.24
N ASP A 75 29.15 -11.65 -11.58
CA ASP A 75 28.51 -10.47 -12.20
C ASP A 75 29.33 -9.96 -13.40
N CYS A 76 28.85 -10.23 -14.59
CA CYS A 76 29.39 -9.72 -15.86
C CYS A 76 28.78 -8.36 -16.24
N GLY A 77 28.61 -7.46 -15.27
CA GLY A 77 27.98 -6.16 -15.47
C GLY A 77 26.46 -6.23 -15.47
N PHE A 78 25.87 -7.33 -15.02
CA PHE A 78 24.42 -7.52 -14.99
C PHE A 78 23.75 -6.54 -14.01
N LYS A 79 24.31 -6.37 -12.80
CA LYS A 79 23.84 -5.36 -11.84
C LYS A 79 23.78 -3.96 -12.45
N LYS A 80 24.87 -3.55 -13.13
CA LYS A 80 24.90 -2.24 -13.80
C LYS A 80 23.88 -2.14 -14.93
N THR A 81 23.71 -3.19 -15.70
CA THR A 81 22.73 -3.21 -16.80
C THR A 81 21.28 -3.15 -16.26
N VAL A 82 21.01 -3.81 -15.14
CA VAL A 82 19.71 -3.72 -14.45
C VAL A 82 19.48 -2.30 -13.91
N TYR A 83 20.48 -1.69 -13.31
CA TYR A 83 20.43 -0.28 -12.88
C TYR A 83 20.13 0.66 -14.06
N ASP A 84 20.89 0.56 -15.16
CA ASP A 84 20.69 1.39 -16.36
C ASP A 84 19.29 1.16 -16.96
N THR A 85 18.80 -0.09 -16.91
CA THR A 85 17.46 -0.45 -17.38
C THR A 85 16.38 0.15 -16.49
N ALA A 86 16.55 0.13 -15.17
CA ALA A 86 15.63 0.76 -14.23
C ALA A 86 15.58 2.28 -14.44
N CYS A 87 16.73 2.95 -14.62
CA CYS A 87 16.76 4.37 -14.94
C CYS A 87 15.96 4.71 -16.19
N LYS A 88 16.04 3.85 -17.21
CA LYS A 88 15.28 4.03 -18.45
C LYS A 88 13.80 3.70 -18.29
N ALA A 89 13.49 2.65 -17.54
CA ALA A 89 12.13 2.21 -17.27
C ALA A 89 11.31 3.29 -16.54
N PHE A 90 11.92 4.01 -15.61
CA PHE A 90 11.26 5.06 -14.82
C PHE A 90 11.44 6.48 -15.39
N SER A 91 11.96 6.61 -16.61
CA SER A 91 12.31 7.91 -17.20
C SER A 91 11.15 8.88 -17.34
N TYR A 92 9.90 8.40 -17.46
CA TYR A 92 8.73 9.27 -17.58
C TYR A 92 8.47 10.12 -16.34
N GLN A 93 8.73 9.59 -15.13
CA GLN A 93 8.48 10.24 -13.86
C GLN A 93 9.70 11.01 -13.30
N LYS A 94 10.72 11.18 -14.14
CA LYS A 94 11.94 11.86 -13.72
C LYS A 94 11.69 13.32 -13.43
N CYS A 95 12.17 13.77 -12.25
CA CYS A 95 12.27 15.19 -11.89
C CYS A 95 13.69 15.72 -12.08
N ASP A 96 13.80 17.03 -12.30
CA ASP A 96 15.08 17.73 -12.34
C ASP A 96 15.64 17.98 -10.91
N CYS A 97 16.75 18.71 -10.81
CA CYS A 97 17.37 19.04 -9.53
C CYS A 97 16.54 20.01 -8.66
N ASN A 98 15.54 20.66 -9.22
CA ASN A 98 14.61 21.54 -8.50
C ASN A 98 13.36 20.79 -7.97
N GLY A 99 13.18 19.53 -8.37
CA GLY A 99 11.99 18.74 -8.07
C GLY A 99 10.83 18.99 -9.04
N ASP A 100 11.09 19.59 -10.19
CA ASP A 100 10.09 19.80 -11.23
C ASP A 100 10.15 18.67 -12.26
N PHE A 101 8.99 18.30 -12.84
CA PHE A 101 8.95 17.27 -13.89
C PHE A 101 9.74 17.68 -15.13
N ILE A 102 10.53 16.75 -15.64
CA ILE A 102 11.18 16.91 -16.96
C ILE A 102 10.17 16.66 -18.08
N ASN A 103 9.21 15.77 -17.85
CA ASN A 103 8.19 15.41 -18.82
C ASN A 103 6.85 16.08 -18.48
N ASN A 104 5.99 16.26 -19.50
CA ASN A 104 4.67 16.88 -19.34
C ASN A 104 3.66 15.90 -18.74
N LEU A 105 3.84 15.59 -17.44
CA LEU A 105 2.95 14.75 -16.67
C LEU A 105 1.83 15.59 -16.04
N LYS A 106 0.58 15.14 -16.21
CA LYS A 106 -0.58 15.76 -15.56
C LYS A 106 -1.45 14.69 -14.93
N THR A 107 -1.92 14.98 -13.73
CA THR A 107 -2.91 14.17 -13.02
C THR A 107 -4.31 14.67 -13.37
N GLU A 108 -5.23 13.76 -13.66
CA GLU A 108 -6.63 14.11 -13.85
C GLU A 108 -7.18 14.81 -12.59
N ARG A 109 -8.02 15.80 -12.79
CA ARG A 109 -8.68 16.53 -11.70
C ARG A 109 -10.20 16.35 -11.78
N TRP A 110 -10.79 15.91 -10.68
CA TRP A 110 -12.22 15.59 -10.59
C TRP A 110 -12.93 16.61 -9.68
N TYR A 111 -13.30 17.78 -10.24
CA TYR A 111 -13.93 18.89 -9.53
C TYR A 111 -15.45 18.75 -9.40
N TYR A 112 -15.93 17.53 -9.18
CA TYR A 112 -17.34 17.15 -9.07
C TYR A 112 -17.49 15.96 -8.11
N PRO A 113 -18.69 15.72 -7.55
CA PRO A 113 -18.94 14.59 -6.65
C PRO A 113 -18.90 13.24 -7.40
N ILE A 114 -18.75 12.15 -6.65
CA ILE A 114 -18.72 10.78 -7.20
C ILE A 114 -19.93 10.49 -8.07
N LYS A 115 -21.10 11.00 -7.71
CA LYS A 115 -22.35 10.83 -8.46
C LYS A 115 -22.28 11.34 -9.91
N GLU A 116 -21.43 12.32 -10.19
CA GLU A 116 -21.27 12.92 -11.52
C GLU A 116 -20.14 12.30 -12.34
N MET A 117 -19.41 11.32 -11.76
CA MET A 117 -18.40 10.56 -12.48
C MET A 117 -19.04 9.63 -13.50
N ASP A 118 -18.32 9.36 -14.59
CA ASP A 118 -18.64 8.24 -15.47
C ASP A 118 -18.37 6.89 -14.81
N GLU A 119 -18.88 5.81 -15.41
CA GLU A 119 -18.78 4.45 -14.87
C GLU A 119 -17.32 4.01 -14.63
N ASP A 120 -16.41 4.38 -15.53
CA ASP A 120 -14.99 4.01 -15.42
C ASP A 120 -14.31 4.71 -14.24
N ARG A 121 -14.60 5.99 -14.02
CA ARG A 121 -14.09 6.76 -12.87
C ARG A 121 -14.70 6.30 -11.54
N ILE A 122 -16.00 6.00 -11.52
CA ILE A 122 -16.65 5.40 -10.34
C ILE A 122 -16.00 4.06 -10.02
N ALA A 123 -15.85 3.18 -11.00
CA ALA A 123 -15.21 1.88 -10.83
C ALA A 123 -13.75 2.03 -10.34
N TRP A 124 -13.03 3.01 -10.88
CA TRP A 124 -11.68 3.34 -10.40
C TRP A 124 -11.68 3.78 -8.95
N ALA A 125 -12.46 4.78 -8.58
CA ALA A 125 -12.51 5.36 -7.23
C ALA A 125 -12.83 4.30 -6.17
N TYR A 126 -13.87 3.48 -6.39
CA TYR A 126 -14.26 2.41 -5.46
C TYR A 126 -13.28 1.24 -5.42
N ARG A 127 -12.56 0.96 -6.51
CA ARG A 127 -11.49 -0.04 -6.51
C ARG A 127 -10.29 0.42 -5.70
N MET A 128 -9.94 1.71 -5.79
CA MET A 128 -8.77 2.28 -5.12
C MET A 128 -9.03 2.53 -3.64
N VAL A 129 -10.21 3.09 -3.31
CA VAL A 129 -10.67 3.27 -1.93
C VAL A 129 -12.06 2.63 -1.81
N PRO A 130 -12.16 1.40 -1.29
CA PRO A 130 -13.43 0.69 -1.13
C PRO A 130 -14.33 1.37 -0.10
N MET A 131 -15.01 2.45 -0.49
CA MET A 131 -15.76 3.34 0.40
C MET A 131 -17.27 3.31 0.17
N LYS A 132 -17.79 2.32 -0.57
CA LYS A 132 -19.22 2.22 -0.89
C LYS A 132 -20.10 2.29 0.37
N ALA A 133 -19.68 1.63 1.45
CA ALA A 133 -20.40 1.68 2.72
C ALA A 133 -20.48 3.09 3.33
N LEU A 134 -19.53 3.98 3.02
CA LEU A 134 -19.52 5.38 3.48
C LEU A 134 -20.43 6.24 2.60
N THR A 135 -20.31 6.09 1.28
CA THR A 135 -21.12 6.86 0.31
C THR A 135 -22.59 6.45 0.32
N ASP A 136 -22.92 5.22 0.71
CA ASP A 136 -24.31 4.79 0.92
C ASP A 136 -25.02 5.56 2.05
N VAL A 137 -24.28 6.15 2.98
CA VAL A 137 -24.82 6.93 4.10
C VAL A 137 -24.74 8.43 3.84
N ILE A 138 -23.58 8.90 3.36
CA ILE A 138 -23.34 10.34 3.14
C ILE A 138 -24.01 10.81 1.84
N GLY A 139 -24.17 9.92 0.87
CA GLY A 139 -24.61 10.21 -0.49
C GLY A 139 -23.42 10.40 -1.45
N GLU A 140 -23.51 9.84 -2.65
CA GLU A 140 -22.50 10.00 -3.70
C GLU A 140 -22.42 11.45 -4.21
N ASP A 141 -23.46 12.26 -4.02
CA ASP A 141 -23.51 13.69 -4.32
C ASP A 141 -22.82 14.57 -3.25
N HIS A 142 -22.47 13.98 -2.10
CA HIS A 142 -21.71 14.61 -1.02
C HIS A 142 -20.35 13.95 -0.78
N ALA A 143 -19.92 13.04 -1.65
CA ALA A 143 -18.64 12.37 -1.58
C ALA A 143 -17.75 12.79 -2.77
N TYR A 144 -16.52 13.21 -2.48
CA TYR A 144 -15.58 13.77 -3.42
C TYR A 144 -14.24 13.04 -3.32
N PHE A 145 -13.65 12.72 -4.47
CA PHE A 145 -12.35 12.06 -4.55
C PHE A 145 -11.29 13.07 -5.01
N PHE A 146 -10.45 13.52 -4.10
CA PHE A 146 -9.41 14.49 -4.40
C PHE A 146 -8.20 13.83 -5.06
N THR A 147 -8.06 13.99 -6.36
CA THR A 147 -6.88 13.54 -7.08
C THR A 147 -5.76 14.57 -7.00
N PHE A 148 -4.54 14.12 -6.72
CA PHE A 148 -3.37 15.00 -6.61
C PHE A 148 -2.15 14.40 -7.29
N ASN A 149 -1.14 15.23 -7.55
CA ASN A 149 0.07 14.79 -8.21
C ASN A 149 0.96 13.97 -7.28
N LEU A 150 1.06 12.68 -7.56
CA LEU A 150 1.73 11.68 -6.74
C LEU A 150 3.26 11.80 -6.68
N VAL A 151 3.86 12.59 -7.56
CA VAL A 151 5.31 12.82 -7.62
C VAL A 151 5.65 14.31 -7.58
N GLY A 152 4.63 15.16 -7.30
CA GLY A 152 4.77 16.61 -7.16
C GLY A 152 5.22 17.06 -5.77
N ASP A 153 4.91 18.31 -5.45
CA ASP A 153 5.13 18.89 -4.14
C ASP A 153 3.85 18.76 -3.30
N PRO A 154 3.89 18.12 -2.12
CA PRO A 154 2.72 18.05 -1.24
C PRO A 154 2.21 19.43 -0.79
N MET A 155 3.09 20.47 -0.72
CA MET A 155 2.67 21.81 -0.39
C MET A 155 1.84 22.47 -1.51
N ASP A 156 2.16 22.17 -2.78
CA ASP A 156 1.33 22.58 -3.92
C ASP A 156 -0.01 21.84 -3.93
N SER A 157 0.01 20.53 -3.64
CA SER A 157 -1.21 19.73 -3.51
C SER A 157 -2.09 20.21 -2.35
N ALA A 158 -1.51 20.71 -1.26
CA ALA A 158 -2.27 21.32 -0.17
C ALA A 158 -3.00 22.60 -0.59
N ARG A 159 -2.39 23.43 -1.46
CA ARG A 159 -3.06 24.58 -2.06
C ARG A 159 -4.24 24.15 -2.91
N GLU A 160 -4.03 23.15 -3.79
CA GLU A 160 -5.10 22.60 -4.60
C GLU A 160 -6.23 22.01 -3.73
N LEU A 161 -5.90 21.35 -2.61
CA LEU A 161 -6.89 20.84 -1.64
C LEU A 161 -7.69 21.97 -0.99
N ASN A 162 -7.04 23.08 -0.63
CA ASN A 162 -7.75 24.23 -0.09
C ASN A 162 -8.81 24.75 -1.06
N ASP A 163 -8.43 24.95 -2.32
CA ASP A 163 -9.35 25.42 -3.35
C ASP A 163 -10.47 24.39 -3.61
N PHE A 164 -10.13 23.10 -3.58
CA PHE A 164 -11.07 22.00 -3.71
C PHE A 164 -12.10 21.97 -2.55
N ILE A 165 -11.67 22.18 -1.32
CA ILE A 165 -12.56 22.27 -0.14
C ILE A 165 -13.55 23.45 -0.30
N GLN A 166 -13.07 24.62 -0.75
CA GLN A 166 -13.96 25.75 -0.99
C GLN A 166 -15.00 25.41 -2.08
N MET A 167 -14.60 24.76 -3.17
CA MET A 167 -15.50 24.29 -4.21
C MET A 167 -16.53 23.30 -3.65
N VAL A 168 -16.14 22.31 -2.86
CA VAL A 168 -17.06 21.34 -2.24
C VAL A 168 -18.09 22.05 -1.35
N LYS A 169 -17.66 22.98 -0.54
CA LYS A 169 -18.55 23.80 0.31
C LYS A 169 -19.56 24.59 -0.52
N GLU A 170 -19.10 25.20 -1.62
CA GLU A 170 -19.98 25.94 -2.52
C GLU A 170 -20.99 25.03 -3.23
N GLN A 171 -20.56 23.89 -3.77
CA GLN A 171 -21.41 22.95 -4.49
C GLN A 171 -22.47 22.31 -3.58
N THR A 172 -22.09 21.95 -2.34
CA THR A 172 -22.96 21.23 -1.42
C THR A 172 -23.78 22.14 -0.49
N GLY A 173 -23.40 23.41 -0.35
CA GLY A 173 -24.04 24.35 0.58
C GLY A 173 -23.70 24.06 2.06
N HIS A 174 -22.63 23.31 2.33
CA HIS A 174 -22.13 23.06 3.68
C HIS A 174 -21.05 24.06 4.07
N ASP A 175 -20.94 24.35 5.38
CA ASP A 175 -19.90 25.24 5.89
C ASP A 175 -18.56 24.52 6.15
N LYS A 176 -18.59 23.20 6.30
CA LYS A 176 -17.45 22.34 6.66
C LYS A 176 -17.42 21.05 5.83
N VAL A 177 -16.29 20.40 5.80
CA VAL A 177 -16.07 19.08 5.18
C VAL A 177 -15.50 18.06 6.17
N ASN A 178 -15.71 16.78 5.90
CA ASN A 178 -14.98 15.67 6.52
C ASN A 178 -13.80 15.29 5.63
N LEU A 179 -12.62 15.10 6.20
CA LEU A 179 -11.43 14.64 5.48
C LEU A 179 -11.15 13.17 5.81
N LEU A 180 -10.96 12.35 4.77
CA LEU A 180 -10.56 10.95 4.88
C LEU A 180 -9.19 10.74 4.22
N PRO A 181 -8.09 11.07 4.90
CA PRO A 181 -6.76 10.77 4.38
C PRO A 181 -6.47 9.27 4.50
N VAL A 182 -6.10 8.67 3.38
CA VAL A 182 -5.74 7.26 3.25
C VAL A 182 -4.27 7.17 2.83
N SER A 183 -3.45 6.45 3.58
CA SER A 183 -2.06 6.17 3.17
C SER A 183 -1.29 7.47 2.83
N LEU A 184 -0.80 7.61 1.59
CA LEU A 184 -0.11 8.81 1.10
C LEU A 184 -0.91 10.10 1.30
N GLY A 185 -2.25 10.03 1.31
CA GLY A 185 -3.12 11.18 1.60
C GLY A 185 -2.82 11.88 2.92
N GLY A 186 -2.17 11.18 3.86
CA GLY A 186 -1.68 11.75 5.12
C GLY A 186 -0.62 12.85 4.92
N THR A 187 0.20 12.76 3.87
CA THR A 187 1.18 13.82 3.56
C THR A 187 0.49 15.10 3.08
N ILE A 188 -0.60 14.96 2.33
CA ILE A 188 -1.38 16.11 1.84
C ILE A 188 -2.14 16.75 3.00
N LEU A 189 -2.73 15.94 3.90
CA LEU A 189 -3.31 16.44 5.14
C LEU A 189 -2.28 17.23 5.95
N THR A 190 -1.07 16.68 6.14
CA THR A 190 0.02 17.34 6.89
C THR A 190 0.34 18.72 6.34
N ALA A 191 0.52 18.83 5.03
CA ALA A 191 0.80 20.08 4.34
C ALA A 191 -0.37 21.08 4.44
N TYR A 192 -1.62 20.59 4.30
CA TYR A 192 -2.83 21.40 4.40
C TYR A 192 -3.01 21.97 5.82
N MET A 193 -2.86 21.16 6.85
CA MET A 193 -3.04 21.57 8.24
C MET A 193 -2.09 22.70 8.63
N ASP A 194 -0.84 22.65 8.17
CA ASP A 194 0.15 23.68 8.47
C ASP A 194 -0.04 24.98 7.68
N SER A 195 -0.44 24.87 6.40
CA SER A 195 -0.51 26.03 5.49
C SER A 195 -1.87 26.74 5.50
N TYR A 196 -2.97 25.98 5.47
CA TYR A 196 -4.33 26.49 5.26
C TYR A 196 -5.24 26.24 6.46
N GLY A 197 -5.22 25.05 7.04
CA GLY A 197 -6.02 24.71 8.21
C GLY A 197 -5.72 25.66 9.38
N LYS A 198 -4.46 25.83 9.72
CA LYS A 198 -4.01 26.76 10.76
C LYS A 198 -4.37 28.22 10.45
N ALA A 199 -4.23 28.64 9.19
CA ALA A 199 -4.47 30.02 8.78
C ALA A 199 -5.94 30.47 8.95
N ASN A 200 -6.90 29.54 8.84
CA ASN A 200 -8.33 29.81 9.04
C ASN A 200 -8.88 29.24 10.36
N ASN A 201 -8.00 28.89 11.29
CA ASN A 201 -8.36 28.26 12.56
C ASN A 201 -9.20 26.99 12.37
N TYR A 202 -8.88 26.19 11.36
CA TYR A 202 -9.51 24.90 11.01
C TYR A 202 -11.03 24.99 10.75
N ALA A 203 -11.55 26.17 10.45
CA ALA A 203 -12.97 26.45 10.34
C ALA A 203 -13.68 25.65 9.22
N ASP A 204 -12.94 25.20 8.21
CA ASP A 204 -13.48 24.44 7.07
C ASP A 204 -13.62 22.94 7.34
N ILE A 205 -13.10 22.43 8.46
CA ILE A 205 -13.07 21.02 8.77
C ILE A 205 -14.06 20.68 9.89
N ASP A 206 -14.87 19.67 9.71
CA ASP A 206 -15.73 19.08 10.74
C ASP A 206 -15.06 17.88 11.42
N MET A 207 -14.53 16.95 10.59
CA MET A 207 -13.90 15.74 11.08
C MET A 207 -12.73 15.32 10.20
N ILE A 208 -11.73 14.66 10.82
CA ILE A 208 -10.65 13.95 10.15
C ILE A 208 -10.71 12.49 10.59
N VAL A 209 -10.74 11.56 9.61
CA VAL A 209 -10.65 10.11 9.86
C VAL A 209 -9.39 9.59 9.18
N ASN A 210 -8.28 9.63 9.90
CA ASN A 210 -7.01 9.09 9.43
C ASN A 210 -7.13 7.58 9.26
N THR A 211 -7.06 7.09 8.03
CA THR A 211 -7.15 5.67 7.73
C THR A 211 -5.82 5.19 7.17
N VAL A 212 -5.04 4.51 8.01
CA VAL A 212 -3.65 4.11 7.73
C VAL A 212 -2.81 5.22 7.11
N ALA A 213 -3.05 6.46 7.52
CA ALA A 213 -2.48 7.66 6.93
C ALA A 213 -0.97 7.78 7.23
N CYS A 214 -0.19 8.17 6.23
CA CYS A 214 1.26 8.41 6.36
C CYS A 214 1.50 9.79 6.98
N LEU A 215 1.45 9.89 8.30
CA LEU A 215 1.55 11.14 9.04
C LEU A 215 3.00 11.49 9.44
N ASP A 216 3.85 10.48 9.66
CA ASP A 216 5.28 10.66 9.95
C ASP A 216 6.17 9.72 9.11
N GLY A 217 5.86 9.62 7.82
CA GLY A 217 6.64 8.82 6.89
C GLY A 217 6.52 7.30 7.08
N THR A 218 7.37 6.58 6.37
CA THR A 218 7.50 5.11 6.45
C THR A 218 8.96 4.69 6.38
N GLU A 219 9.33 3.69 7.18
CA GLU A 219 10.68 3.15 7.22
C GLU A 219 11.12 2.55 5.88
N ILE A 220 10.17 2.07 5.07
CA ILE A 220 10.48 1.60 3.70
C ILE A 220 11.20 2.68 2.90
N VAL A 221 10.66 3.89 2.90
CA VAL A 221 11.23 5.01 2.14
C VAL A 221 12.56 5.43 2.77
N GLY A 222 12.66 5.45 4.10
CA GLY A 222 13.92 5.68 4.81
C GLY A 222 15.03 4.74 4.38
N ASP A 223 14.74 3.44 4.38
CA ASP A 223 15.71 2.42 3.98
C ASP A 223 16.08 2.49 2.50
N MET A 224 15.11 2.82 1.63
CA MET A 224 15.38 3.03 0.21
C MET A 224 16.35 4.20 0.00
N PHE A 225 16.16 5.33 0.68
CA PHE A 225 17.06 6.48 0.60
C PHE A 225 18.45 6.18 1.18
N GLU A 226 18.53 5.37 2.23
CA GLU A 226 19.80 4.91 2.81
C GLU A 226 20.45 3.75 2.05
N ARG A 227 19.78 3.23 1.01
CA ARG A 227 20.20 2.07 0.21
C ARG A 227 20.39 0.81 1.05
N GLN A 228 19.58 0.65 2.10
CA GLN A 228 19.59 -0.52 2.97
C GLN A 228 18.67 -1.62 2.40
N PHE A 229 19.21 -2.35 1.42
CA PHE A 229 18.49 -3.45 0.75
C PHE A 229 19.01 -4.80 1.25
N ASN A 230 18.60 -5.22 2.43
CA ASN A 230 18.97 -6.49 3.03
C ASN A 230 17.93 -7.57 2.74
N THR A 231 17.86 -7.99 1.49
CA THR A 231 16.97 -9.08 1.10
C THR A 231 17.72 -10.40 1.09
N SER A 232 17.05 -11.44 1.55
CA SER A 232 17.54 -12.80 1.38
C SER A 232 17.57 -13.17 -0.10
N ASP A 233 18.75 -13.52 -0.64
CA ASP A 233 18.88 -14.07 -2.00
C ASP A 233 17.91 -15.23 -2.22
N ARG A 234 17.68 -16.04 -1.19
CA ARG A 234 16.72 -17.15 -1.20
C ARG A 234 15.29 -16.68 -1.39
N TYR A 235 14.88 -15.58 -0.73
CA TYR A 235 13.55 -15.00 -0.89
C TYR A 235 13.34 -14.46 -2.31
N LEU A 236 14.32 -13.72 -2.85
CA LEU A 236 14.27 -13.20 -4.22
C LEU A 236 14.17 -14.34 -5.24
N HIS A 237 15.04 -15.35 -5.09
CA HIS A 237 15.14 -16.46 -6.03
C HIS A 237 13.92 -17.38 -6.02
N HIS A 238 13.38 -17.73 -4.83
CA HIS A 238 12.34 -18.75 -4.70
C HIS A 238 10.92 -18.18 -4.55
N LYS A 239 10.76 -16.88 -4.27
CA LYS A 239 9.44 -16.29 -4.04
C LYS A 239 9.16 -15.04 -4.89
N LEU A 240 9.89 -13.95 -4.70
CA LEU A 240 9.53 -12.67 -5.31
C LEU A 240 9.63 -12.71 -6.84
N ILE A 241 10.80 -13.09 -7.38
CA ILE A 241 11.03 -13.07 -8.84
C ILE A 241 10.17 -14.11 -9.57
N PRO A 242 10.02 -15.36 -9.10
CA PRO A 242 9.10 -16.29 -9.71
C PRO A 242 7.64 -15.81 -9.75
N THR A 243 7.18 -15.11 -8.70
CA THR A 243 5.83 -14.54 -8.66
C THR A 243 5.66 -13.45 -9.71
N VAL A 244 6.59 -12.49 -9.77
CA VAL A 244 6.55 -11.43 -10.78
C VAL A 244 6.62 -12.01 -12.20
N LEU A 245 7.51 -12.97 -12.44
CA LEU A 245 7.61 -13.64 -13.74
C LEU A 245 6.32 -14.37 -14.10
N LYS A 246 5.65 -15.03 -13.16
CA LYS A 246 4.39 -15.71 -13.37
C LYS A 246 3.27 -14.72 -13.72
N GLU A 247 3.19 -13.60 -13.04
CA GLU A 247 2.22 -12.53 -13.34
C GLU A 247 2.42 -11.97 -14.74
N GLU A 248 3.67 -11.75 -15.17
CA GLU A 248 4.00 -11.17 -16.47
C GLU A 248 3.91 -12.17 -17.63
N THR A 249 4.21 -13.46 -17.41
CA THR A 249 4.33 -14.47 -18.45
C THR A 249 3.20 -15.51 -18.45
N GLY A 250 2.44 -15.58 -17.36
CA GLY A 250 1.39 -16.60 -17.15
C GLY A 250 1.94 -18.02 -16.93
N ASP A 251 1.03 -18.97 -16.76
CA ASP A 251 1.36 -20.38 -16.49
C ASP A 251 1.76 -21.21 -17.73
N GLY A 252 1.87 -20.56 -18.90
CA GLY A 252 2.19 -21.23 -20.16
C GLY A 252 3.67 -21.56 -20.36
N THR A 253 4.02 -21.96 -21.60
CA THR A 253 5.41 -22.28 -21.99
C THR A 253 6.40 -21.16 -21.69
N LYS A 254 6.00 -19.89 -21.85
CA LYS A 254 6.84 -18.72 -21.56
C LYS A 254 7.19 -18.64 -20.07
N GLY A 255 6.21 -18.86 -19.18
CA GLY A 255 6.45 -18.88 -17.74
C GLY A 255 7.37 -20.03 -17.32
N TYR A 256 7.20 -21.20 -17.92
CA TYR A 256 8.08 -22.35 -17.68
C TYR A 256 9.54 -22.05 -18.10
N ILE A 257 9.76 -21.49 -19.30
CA ILE A 257 11.09 -21.11 -19.78
C ILE A 257 11.71 -20.06 -18.88
N ALA A 258 10.95 -19.02 -18.50
CA ALA A 258 11.42 -17.95 -17.61
C ALA A 258 11.85 -18.51 -16.25
N ASN A 259 11.09 -19.46 -15.69
CA ASN A 259 11.45 -20.11 -14.43
C ASN A 259 12.70 -21.00 -14.56
N CYS A 260 12.86 -21.73 -15.68
CA CYS A 260 14.09 -22.49 -15.95
C CYS A 260 15.32 -21.55 -16.03
N LEU A 261 15.19 -20.42 -16.73
CA LEU A 261 16.27 -19.44 -16.84
C LEU A 261 16.60 -18.83 -15.48
N LEU A 262 15.60 -18.55 -14.63
CA LEU A 262 15.79 -18.04 -13.29
C LEU A 262 16.71 -18.95 -12.45
N HIS A 263 16.49 -20.27 -12.52
CA HIS A 263 17.30 -21.24 -11.78
C HIS A 263 18.74 -21.41 -12.32
N LEU A 264 19.05 -20.86 -13.49
CA LEU A 264 20.42 -20.81 -14.00
C LEU A 264 21.26 -19.70 -13.34
N PHE A 265 20.59 -18.67 -12.76
CA PHE A 265 21.30 -17.57 -12.13
C PHE A 265 21.92 -17.99 -10.79
N PRO A 266 23.14 -17.52 -10.48
CA PRO A 266 23.72 -17.75 -9.18
C PRO A 266 22.87 -17.05 -8.10
N GLN A 267 22.42 -17.82 -7.11
CA GLN A 267 21.54 -17.33 -6.04
C GLN A 267 22.11 -16.06 -5.36
N LYS A 268 23.43 -16.00 -5.16
CA LYS A 268 24.13 -14.86 -4.57
C LYS A 268 24.04 -13.54 -5.38
N SER A 269 23.67 -13.62 -6.65
CA SER A 269 23.56 -12.44 -7.52
C SER A 269 22.22 -11.70 -7.36
N PHE A 270 21.20 -12.32 -6.78
CA PHE A 270 19.85 -11.73 -6.75
C PHE A 270 19.78 -10.46 -5.93
N ASN A 271 20.41 -10.43 -4.77
CA ASN A 271 20.45 -9.22 -3.93
C ASN A 271 21.17 -8.06 -4.64
N ALA A 272 22.29 -8.34 -5.31
CA ALA A 272 23.02 -7.34 -6.09
C ALA A 272 22.18 -6.78 -7.25
N VAL A 273 21.44 -7.64 -7.95
CA VAL A 273 20.55 -7.26 -9.06
C VAL A 273 19.38 -6.42 -8.54
N PHE A 274 18.73 -6.87 -7.48
CA PHE A 274 17.64 -6.14 -6.83
C PHE A 274 18.10 -4.75 -6.33
N SER A 275 19.25 -4.70 -5.68
CA SER A 275 19.88 -3.43 -5.27
C SER A 275 20.16 -2.52 -6.47
N GLY A 276 20.58 -3.07 -7.61
CA GLY A 276 20.76 -2.32 -8.87
C GLY A 276 19.45 -1.71 -9.34
N PHE A 277 18.37 -2.50 -9.38
CA PHE A 277 17.04 -2.04 -9.78
C PHE A 277 16.52 -0.92 -8.87
N VAL A 278 16.50 -1.14 -7.57
CA VAL A 278 16.00 -0.13 -6.60
C VAL A 278 16.86 1.13 -6.63
N SER A 279 18.20 0.99 -6.77
CA SER A 279 19.08 2.16 -6.93
C SER A 279 18.76 2.97 -8.19
N GLY A 280 18.48 2.30 -9.32
CA GLY A 280 18.08 2.99 -10.56
C GLY A 280 16.75 3.74 -10.41
N MET A 281 15.77 3.16 -9.72
CA MET A 281 14.51 3.81 -9.39
C MET A 281 14.72 5.01 -8.45
N LEU A 282 15.51 4.82 -7.39
CA LEU A 282 15.85 5.85 -6.41
C LEU A 282 16.49 7.06 -7.10
N ASP A 283 17.55 6.83 -7.91
CA ASP A 283 18.29 7.91 -8.57
C ASP A 283 17.48 8.61 -9.67
N THR A 284 16.52 7.93 -10.27
CA THR A 284 15.72 8.47 -11.37
C THR A 284 14.50 9.24 -10.88
N VAL A 285 13.79 8.71 -9.88
CA VAL A 285 12.51 9.25 -9.41
C VAL A 285 12.63 9.84 -8.02
N MET A 286 13.09 9.06 -7.02
CA MET A 286 12.84 9.38 -5.63
C MET A 286 13.66 10.56 -5.12
N LEU A 287 14.96 10.62 -5.47
CA LEU A 287 15.89 11.62 -4.92
C LEU A 287 15.59 13.06 -5.32
N ASN A 288 14.85 13.25 -6.40
CA ASN A 288 14.47 14.58 -6.88
C ASN A 288 12.95 14.83 -6.80
N CYS A 289 12.18 13.92 -6.23
CA CYS A 289 10.72 14.05 -6.12
C CYS A 289 10.32 14.52 -4.72
N PRO A 290 9.77 15.73 -4.53
CA PRO A 290 9.38 16.25 -3.21
C PRO A 290 8.43 15.34 -2.45
N GLN A 291 7.47 14.69 -3.14
CA GLN A 291 6.52 13.76 -2.51
C GLN A 291 7.22 12.53 -1.91
N MET A 292 8.31 12.05 -2.52
CA MET A 292 9.07 10.91 -1.97
C MET A 292 9.79 11.32 -0.67
N TRP A 293 10.31 12.55 -0.61
CA TRP A 293 10.87 13.13 0.61
C TRP A 293 9.83 13.31 1.72
N ALA A 294 8.59 13.61 1.36
CA ALA A 294 7.50 13.72 2.31
C ALA A 294 7.14 12.38 2.99
N MET A 295 7.53 11.25 2.40
CA MET A 295 7.35 9.92 2.99
C MET A 295 8.53 9.44 3.85
N LEU A 296 9.61 10.22 3.99
CA LEU A 296 10.70 9.91 4.92
C LEU A 296 10.20 10.06 6.37
N PRO A 297 10.57 9.17 7.30
CA PRO A 297 10.39 9.43 8.73
C PRO A 297 11.12 10.72 9.15
N SER A 298 10.46 11.54 9.99
CA SER A 298 10.98 12.85 10.39
C SER A 298 12.39 12.79 10.97
N TYR A 299 12.65 11.79 11.81
CA TYR A 299 13.94 11.62 12.49
C TYR A 299 15.11 11.25 11.57
N ARG A 300 14.81 10.78 10.34
CA ARG A 300 15.83 10.42 9.33
C ARG A 300 16.13 11.59 8.37
N TYR A 301 15.26 12.61 8.34
CA TYR A 301 15.30 13.64 7.30
C TYR A 301 16.64 14.35 7.23
N ASP A 302 17.15 14.89 8.34
CA ASP A 302 18.33 15.76 8.36
C ASP A 302 19.59 15.06 7.82
N ALA A 303 19.83 13.83 8.26
CA ALA A 303 21.00 13.05 7.83
C ALA A 303 20.91 12.70 6.33
N ILE A 304 19.71 12.38 5.84
CA ILE A 304 19.48 12.03 4.43
C ILE A 304 19.54 13.31 3.57
N ALA A 305 18.96 14.41 4.03
CA ALA A 305 19.02 15.71 3.34
C ALA A 305 20.46 16.24 3.22
N GLN A 306 21.24 16.13 4.28
CA GLN A 306 22.68 16.46 4.22
C GLN A 306 23.42 15.64 3.17
N ARG A 307 23.07 14.37 3.03
CA ARG A 307 23.72 13.46 2.06
C ARG A 307 23.35 13.76 0.60
N TYR A 308 22.11 14.12 0.32
CA TYR A 308 21.60 14.18 -1.06
C TYR A 308 21.23 15.58 -1.54
N LEU A 309 20.99 16.54 -0.63
CA LEU A 309 20.54 17.89 -0.95
C LEU A 309 21.58 18.99 -0.60
N ALA A 310 22.78 18.60 -0.21
CA ALA A 310 23.84 19.58 0.11
C ALA A 310 24.42 20.29 -1.13
N ASP A 311 24.20 19.74 -2.33
CA ASP A 311 24.66 20.37 -3.57
C ASP A 311 23.85 21.66 -3.85
N PRO A 312 24.53 22.81 -4.10
CA PRO A 312 23.87 24.07 -4.40
C PRO A 312 22.88 24.03 -5.58
N SER A 313 23.09 23.12 -6.54
CA SER A 313 22.15 22.91 -7.66
C SER A 313 20.78 22.39 -7.21
N LYS A 314 20.68 21.86 -6.01
CA LYS A 314 19.45 21.34 -5.39
C LYS A 314 18.83 22.27 -4.35
N ALA A 315 19.29 23.52 -4.25
CA ALA A 315 18.84 24.46 -3.23
C ALA A 315 17.30 24.62 -3.22
N ARG A 316 16.67 24.71 -4.40
CA ARG A 316 15.20 24.81 -4.51
C ARG A 316 14.50 23.52 -4.08
N LEU A 317 14.99 22.35 -4.44
CA LEU A 317 14.45 21.09 -3.97
C LEU A 317 14.58 20.98 -2.44
N LYS A 318 15.73 21.37 -1.89
CA LYS A 318 15.95 21.39 -0.44
C LYS A 318 14.96 22.31 0.26
N GLU A 319 14.74 23.52 -0.23
CA GLU A 319 13.76 24.45 0.31
C GLU A 319 12.35 23.84 0.36
N ARG A 320 11.92 23.18 -0.72
CA ARG A 320 10.61 22.50 -0.82
C ARG A 320 10.49 21.37 0.21
N THR A 321 11.52 20.54 0.32
CA THR A 321 11.52 19.41 1.27
C THR A 321 11.63 19.87 2.71
N ASP A 322 12.45 20.90 3.02
CA ASP A 322 12.55 21.52 4.36
C ASP A 322 11.18 22.10 4.79
N ARG A 323 10.47 22.74 3.86
CA ARG A 323 9.15 23.33 4.13
C ARG A 323 8.13 22.23 4.50
N PHE A 324 8.12 21.10 3.80
CA PHE A 324 7.27 19.98 4.19
C PHE A 324 7.72 19.36 5.52
N GLN A 325 9.02 19.21 5.74
CA GLN A 325 9.55 18.70 7.01
C GLN A 325 9.10 19.58 8.18
N GLN A 326 9.10 20.92 8.02
CA GLN A 326 8.59 21.84 9.03
C GLN A 326 7.09 21.64 9.27
N ALA A 327 6.29 21.47 8.22
CA ALA A 327 4.85 21.17 8.34
C ALA A 327 4.62 19.88 9.13
N ARG A 328 5.43 18.85 8.92
CA ARG A 328 5.36 17.59 9.65
C ARG A 328 5.78 17.72 11.13
N ILE A 329 6.81 18.49 11.42
CA ILE A 329 7.19 18.81 12.81
C ILE A 329 6.04 19.50 13.54
N ASN A 330 5.33 20.38 12.87
CA ASN A 330 4.19 21.12 13.42
C ASN A 330 2.90 20.28 13.51
N LEU A 331 2.82 19.13 12.84
CA LEU A 331 1.56 18.39 12.65
C LEU A 331 0.87 18.03 13.96
N LYS A 332 1.61 17.52 14.95
CA LYS A 332 1.01 17.16 16.25
C LYS A 332 0.35 18.36 16.90
N GLN A 333 1.02 19.50 16.92
CA GLN A 333 0.45 20.72 17.48
C GLN A 333 -0.74 21.22 16.66
N ASN A 334 -0.63 21.22 15.34
CA ASN A 334 -1.71 21.64 14.45
C ASN A 334 -2.98 20.76 14.64
N LEU A 335 -2.82 19.45 14.86
CA LEU A 335 -3.96 18.57 15.15
C LEU A 335 -4.56 18.81 16.55
N LEU A 336 -3.74 19.08 17.57
CA LEU A 336 -4.22 19.46 18.89
C LEU A 336 -4.98 20.79 18.84
N ASP A 337 -4.46 21.78 18.12
CA ASP A 337 -5.13 23.07 17.93
C ASP A 337 -6.45 22.91 17.17
N ALA A 338 -6.49 22.05 16.16
CA ALA A 338 -7.71 21.71 15.42
C ALA A 338 -8.76 21.04 16.33
N ALA A 339 -8.34 20.10 17.18
CA ALA A 339 -9.23 19.46 18.15
C ALA A 339 -9.79 20.50 19.16
N ASN A 340 -8.95 21.42 19.64
CA ASN A 340 -9.37 22.53 20.49
C ASN A 340 -10.34 23.48 19.78
N ALA A 341 -10.23 23.63 18.47
CA ALA A 341 -11.16 24.39 17.63
C ALA A 341 -12.47 23.62 17.31
N GLY A 342 -12.60 22.38 17.80
CA GLY A 342 -13.81 21.55 17.66
C GLY A 342 -13.79 20.60 16.47
N VAL A 343 -12.64 20.38 15.83
CA VAL A 343 -12.50 19.33 14.80
C VAL A 343 -12.38 17.99 15.47
N ARG A 344 -13.19 17.02 15.07
CA ARG A 344 -13.11 15.63 15.54
C ARG A 344 -12.01 14.90 14.79
N ILE A 345 -11.05 14.30 15.49
CA ILE A 345 -9.90 13.64 14.87
C ILE A 345 -9.84 12.20 15.32
N ASN A 346 -9.92 11.28 14.36
CA ASN A 346 -9.95 9.86 14.60
C ASN A 346 -8.86 9.16 13.78
N SER A 347 -8.34 8.04 14.27
CA SER A 347 -7.34 7.23 13.58
C SER A 347 -7.73 5.76 13.55
N ILE A 348 -7.64 5.14 12.38
CA ILE A 348 -7.82 3.71 12.16
C ILE A 348 -6.52 3.17 11.58
N SER A 349 -5.88 2.25 12.30
CA SER A 349 -4.56 1.71 11.94
C SER A 349 -4.55 0.19 11.89
N GLY A 350 -3.85 -0.35 10.92
CA GLY A 350 -3.40 -1.75 10.92
C GLY A 350 -2.13 -1.91 11.74
N SER A 351 -1.82 -3.14 12.16
CA SER A 351 -0.66 -3.43 12.99
C SER A 351 -0.24 -4.89 12.91
N ASN A 352 0.91 -5.22 13.51
CA ASN A 352 1.43 -6.57 13.66
C ASN A 352 1.65 -7.31 12.33
N ILE A 353 1.93 -6.60 11.24
CA ILE A 353 2.28 -7.17 9.95
C ILE A 353 3.76 -6.92 9.67
N ASN A 354 4.47 -8.01 9.46
CA ASN A 354 5.84 -7.96 8.99
C ASN A 354 5.87 -7.72 7.47
N PHE A 355 6.85 -6.97 7.01
CA PHE A 355 7.12 -6.84 5.57
C PHE A 355 7.41 -8.18 4.90
N GLY A 356 8.04 -9.13 5.60
CA GLY A 356 8.28 -10.49 5.11
C GLY A 356 7.01 -11.29 4.83
N ASP A 357 5.89 -10.93 5.46
CA ASP A 357 4.59 -11.58 5.27
C ASP A 357 3.81 -10.99 4.08
N ILE A 358 4.28 -9.86 3.51
CA ILE A 358 3.74 -9.30 2.28
C ILE A 358 4.33 -10.06 1.10
N GLN A 359 3.73 -11.18 0.76
CA GLN A 359 4.28 -12.17 -0.18
C GLN A 359 4.38 -11.68 -1.63
N TYR A 360 3.85 -10.53 -1.97
CA TYR A 360 3.73 -10.04 -3.34
C TYR A 360 4.22 -8.60 -3.51
N SER A 361 4.87 -8.03 -2.51
CA SER A 361 5.38 -6.67 -2.59
C SER A 361 6.88 -6.67 -2.79
N MET A 362 7.35 -5.86 -3.72
CA MET A 362 8.76 -5.50 -3.87
C MET A 362 9.37 -5.00 -2.54
N PHE A 363 8.53 -4.47 -1.66
CA PHE A 363 8.89 -3.98 -0.33
C PHE A 363 9.19 -5.10 0.69
N GLY A 364 8.66 -6.32 0.50
CA GLY A 364 9.04 -7.50 1.32
C GLY A 364 10.51 -7.89 1.20
N ALA A 365 11.24 -7.20 0.32
CA ALA A 365 12.67 -7.33 0.14
C ALA A 365 13.49 -6.42 1.09
N ILE A 366 12.86 -5.57 1.88
CA ILE A 366 13.51 -4.58 2.75
C ILE A 366 13.41 -5.05 4.20
N LYS A 367 14.51 -5.48 4.79
CA LYS A 367 14.54 -6.16 6.10
C LYS A 367 14.70 -5.27 7.33
N SER A 368 15.04 -4.00 7.18
CA SER A 368 15.28 -3.15 8.35
C SER A 368 14.01 -2.83 9.14
N VAL A 369 12.87 -3.15 8.58
CA VAL A 369 11.53 -2.94 9.15
C VAL A 369 11.16 -3.93 10.26
N ASP A 370 11.93 -5.00 10.44
CA ASP A 370 11.74 -5.95 11.56
C ASP A 370 11.87 -5.29 12.96
N LYS A 371 12.31 -4.04 13.00
CA LYS A 371 12.48 -3.24 14.22
C LYS A 371 11.22 -2.48 14.66
N PHE A 372 10.20 -2.44 13.82
CA PHE A 372 9.02 -1.62 14.02
C PHE A 372 7.75 -2.45 13.93
N ASN A 373 6.71 -2.03 14.67
CA ASN A 373 5.37 -2.52 14.45
C ASN A 373 4.75 -1.77 13.28
N THR A 374 4.21 -2.48 12.31
CA THR A 374 3.70 -1.91 11.06
C THR A 374 2.40 -2.57 10.62
N ASP A 375 1.69 -1.92 9.69
CA ASP A 375 0.61 -2.52 8.91
C ASP A 375 1.13 -3.22 7.61
N GLY A 376 2.45 -3.37 7.53
CA GLY A 376 3.14 -3.92 6.37
C GLY A 376 3.59 -2.88 5.34
N ILE A 377 3.24 -1.62 5.49
CA ILE A 377 3.67 -0.49 4.64
C ILE A 377 4.09 0.71 5.48
N ILE A 378 3.30 1.07 6.50
CA ILE A 378 3.54 2.23 7.34
C ILE A 378 3.66 1.79 8.79
N ASN A 379 4.55 2.43 9.53
CA ASN A 379 4.75 2.21 10.94
C ASN A 379 3.51 2.62 11.75
N LEU A 380 3.17 1.84 12.76
CA LEU A 380 2.11 2.16 13.71
C LEU A 380 2.30 3.55 14.35
N SER A 381 3.53 3.88 14.72
CA SER A 381 3.86 5.20 15.29
C SER A 381 3.61 6.36 14.31
N SER A 382 3.69 6.12 13.01
CA SER A 382 3.35 7.11 11.97
C SER A 382 1.84 7.28 11.81
N THR A 383 1.10 6.16 11.66
CA THR A 383 -0.36 6.21 11.44
C THR A 383 -1.16 6.71 12.63
N THR A 384 -0.58 6.65 13.84
CA THR A 384 -1.21 7.06 15.12
C THR A 384 -0.56 8.29 15.75
N LEU A 385 0.52 8.80 15.15
CA LEU A 385 1.37 9.88 15.70
C LEU A 385 1.90 9.57 17.09
N GLY A 386 2.30 8.31 17.34
CA GLY A 386 3.08 7.99 18.54
C GLY A 386 2.76 6.70 19.27
N ALA A 387 1.75 5.91 18.88
CA ALA A 387 1.50 4.64 19.58
C ALA A 387 2.78 3.77 19.60
N THR A 388 3.10 3.27 20.79
CA THR A 388 4.23 2.37 21.00
C THR A 388 3.84 0.97 20.54
N GLY A 389 4.61 0.40 19.63
CA GLY A 389 4.43 -0.97 19.18
C GLY A 389 5.71 -1.77 19.33
N ALA A 390 5.62 -2.97 19.91
CA ALA A 390 6.75 -3.89 19.94
C ALA A 390 7.16 -4.26 18.51
N PRO A 391 8.45 -4.46 18.27
CA PRO A 391 8.94 -4.98 17.01
C PRO A 391 8.25 -6.29 16.62
N ASP A 392 8.39 -6.66 15.38
CA ASP A 392 7.76 -7.85 14.83
C ASP A 392 7.97 -9.12 15.67
N TYR A 393 6.87 -9.87 15.85
CA TYR A 393 6.78 -11.10 16.67
C TYR A 393 7.18 -10.97 18.15
N GLN A 394 7.47 -9.75 18.64
CA GLN A 394 7.83 -9.50 20.02
C GLN A 394 6.62 -8.95 20.80
N LYS A 395 6.67 -9.09 22.10
CA LYS A 395 5.79 -8.38 23.03
C LYS A 395 6.50 -7.15 23.58
N LEU A 396 5.73 -6.25 24.17
CA LEU A 396 6.30 -5.20 25.01
C LEU A 396 7.16 -5.86 26.12
N PRO A 397 8.22 -5.20 26.59
CA PRO A 397 9.12 -5.77 27.59
C PRO A 397 8.38 -6.33 28.80
N GLU A 398 8.90 -7.39 29.40
CA GLU A 398 8.35 -7.91 30.66
C GLU A 398 8.35 -6.81 31.75
N GLY A 399 7.22 -6.63 32.41
CA GLY A 399 7.03 -5.55 33.38
C GLY A 399 6.76 -4.18 32.75
N TYR A 400 6.49 -4.11 31.43
CA TYR A 400 6.10 -2.86 30.80
C TYR A 400 4.83 -2.30 31.42
N GLU A 401 4.88 -1.05 31.85
CA GLU A 401 3.71 -0.31 32.32
C GLU A 401 3.24 0.67 31.26
N GLN A 402 1.91 0.74 31.08
CA GLN A 402 1.28 1.78 30.26
C GLN A 402 1.77 3.17 30.67
N GLN A 403 2.16 4.00 29.71
CA GLN A 403 2.86 5.26 29.99
C GLN A 403 1.93 6.40 30.42
N TYR A 404 0.78 6.52 29.74
CA TYR A 404 -0.16 7.62 29.95
C TYR A 404 -1.57 7.10 30.19
N HIS A 405 -2.50 7.93 30.66
CA HIS A 405 -3.94 7.62 30.76
C HIS A 405 -4.23 6.34 31.54
N LYS A 406 -3.60 6.17 32.72
CA LYS A 406 -3.67 4.94 33.52
C LYS A 406 -5.07 4.63 34.08
N GLU A 407 -6.03 5.53 33.91
CA GLU A 407 -7.45 5.36 34.23
C GLU A 407 -8.16 4.37 33.30
N PHE A 408 -7.61 4.16 32.09
CA PHE A 408 -8.12 3.20 31.11
C PHE A 408 -7.01 2.22 30.69
N ASN A 409 -7.40 1.07 30.15
CA ASN A 409 -6.44 0.10 29.61
C ASN A 409 -6.25 0.33 28.10
N TYR A 410 -5.10 0.85 27.70
CA TYR A 410 -4.69 1.08 26.32
C TYR A 410 -3.63 0.08 25.83
N ILE A 411 -3.37 -0.98 26.58
CA ILE A 411 -2.49 -2.07 26.14
C ILE A 411 -3.30 -3.09 25.34
N SER A 412 -2.79 -3.46 24.15
CA SER A 412 -3.44 -4.48 23.32
C SER A 412 -3.51 -5.84 24.01
N PRO A 413 -4.56 -6.65 23.76
CA PRO A 413 -4.72 -7.96 24.42
C PRO A 413 -3.58 -8.94 24.16
N ASP A 414 -2.83 -8.77 23.06
CA ASP A 414 -1.64 -9.57 22.75
C ASP A 414 -0.35 -9.07 23.42
N GLY A 415 -0.44 -7.95 24.17
CA GLY A 415 0.68 -7.33 24.87
C GLY A 415 1.76 -6.73 23.97
N ARG A 416 1.38 -6.30 22.75
CA ARG A 416 2.33 -5.82 21.75
C ARG A 416 2.27 -4.31 21.50
N ILE A 417 1.17 -3.67 21.89
CA ILE A 417 0.90 -2.26 21.57
C ILE A 417 0.43 -1.52 22.80
N ASP A 418 0.96 -0.30 23.01
CA ASP A 418 0.47 0.70 23.96
C ASP A 418 -0.05 1.90 23.17
N VAL A 419 -1.36 2.07 23.09
CA VAL A 419 -2.01 3.17 22.41
C VAL A 419 -2.04 4.43 23.27
N SER A 420 -1.77 4.35 24.59
CA SER A 420 -1.73 5.55 25.45
C SER A 420 -0.71 6.58 25.00
N THR A 421 0.28 6.18 24.21
CA THR A 421 1.32 7.04 23.64
C THR A 421 0.92 7.67 22.28
N ALA A 422 -0.22 7.29 21.71
CA ALA A 422 -0.76 7.93 20.49
C ALA A 422 -1.17 9.38 20.77
N LEU A 423 -1.27 10.22 19.74
CA LEU A 423 -1.67 11.62 19.90
C LEU A 423 -3.10 11.76 20.45
N PHE A 424 -4.02 10.88 20.03
CA PHE A 424 -5.41 10.82 20.47
C PHE A 424 -5.78 9.39 20.85
N PRO A 425 -5.38 8.87 22.03
CA PRO A 425 -5.59 7.48 22.40
C PRO A 425 -7.08 7.09 22.44
N GLU A 426 -7.97 8.00 22.88
CA GLU A 426 -9.42 7.76 22.95
C GLU A 426 -10.11 7.73 21.57
N HIS A 427 -9.41 8.19 20.54
CA HIS A 427 -9.91 8.27 19.16
C HIS A 427 -9.08 7.43 18.18
N THR A 428 -8.34 6.44 18.71
CA THR A 428 -7.45 5.57 17.90
C THR A 428 -7.87 4.12 18.03
N TRP A 429 -8.25 3.52 16.89
CA TRP A 429 -8.60 2.11 16.78
C TRP A 429 -7.52 1.34 16.05
N ILE A 430 -7.16 0.19 16.60
CA ILE A 430 -6.09 -0.68 16.08
C ILE A 430 -6.66 -2.01 15.62
N PHE A 431 -6.36 -2.37 14.39
CA PHE A 431 -6.68 -3.67 13.81
C PHE A 431 -5.42 -4.55 13.84
N LEU A 432 -5.39 -5.48 14.79
CA LEU A 432 -4.27 -6.40 15.01
C LEU A 432 -4.16 -7.38 13.84
N ASN A 433 -2.95 -7.60 13.34
CA ASN A 433 -2.65 -8.44 12.17
C ASN A 433 -3.39 -7.98 10.89
N GLN A 434 -3.69 -6.70 10.78
CA GLN A 434 -4.31 -6.11 9.61
C GLN A 434 -3.29 -5.44 8.71
N HIS A 435 -3.26 -5.89 7.45
CA HIS A 435 -2.45 -5.27 6.41
C HIS A 435 -2.98 -3.88 6.03
N HIS A 436 -2.10 -3.06 5.47
CA HIS A 436 -2.35 -1.69 4.99
C HIS A 436 -3.60 -1.51 4.13
N GLU A 437 -3.97 -2.54 3.34
CA GLU A 437 -5.19 -2.53 2.52
C GLU A 437 -6.46 -2.72 3.37
N VAL A 438 -6.68 -1.84 4.34
CA VAL A 438 -7.80 -1.93 5.29
C VAL A 438 -9.18 -1.80 4.64
N GLY A 439 -9.29 -1.17 3.48
CA GLY A 439 -10.53 -1.08 2.71
C GLY A 439 -11.10 -2.44 2.26
N ASN A 440 -10.31 -3.51 2.33
CA ASN A 440 -10.76 -4.87 2.09
C ASN A 440 -11.38 -5.54 3.34
N ASN A 441 -11.55 -4.79 4.44
CA ASN A 441 -12.12 -5.29 5.69
C ASN A 441 -13.40 -4.52 6.04
N ASP A 442 -14.57 -5.19 5.97
CA ASP A 442 -15.88 -4.58 6.27
C ASP A 442 -15.98 -4.07 7.70
N VAL A 443 -15.25 -4.66 8.65
CA VAL A 443 -15.24 -4.18 10.03
C VAL A 443 -14.61 -2.80 10.10
N VAL A 444 -13.53 -2.56 9.36
CA VAL A 444 -12.90 -1.23 9.23
C VAL A 444 -13.87 -0.24 8.58
N LEU A 445 -14.52 -0.64 7.48
CA LEU A 445 -15.47 0.22 6.77
C LEU A 445 -16.69 0.55 7.63
N ASN A 446 -17.20 -0.43 8.39
CA ASN A 446 -18.32 -0.22 9.31
C ASN A 446 -17.95 0.71 10.47
N LEU A 447 -16.73 0.58 11.01
CA LEU A 447 -16.22 1.50 12.02
C LEU A 447 -16.06 2.92 11.45
N ALA A 448 -15.44 3.08 10.29
CA ALA A 448 -15.30 4.38 9.63
C ALA A 448 -16.68 5.03 9.37
N LYS A 449 -17.67 4.24 8.94
CA LYS A 449 -19.05 4.69 8.80
C LYS A 449 -19.63 5.16 10.13
N ALA A 450 -19.48 4.38 11.21
CA ALA A 450 -19.98 4.72 12.54
C ALA A 450 -19.35 6.01 13.09
N ILE A 451 -18.06 6.23 12.83
CA ILE A 451 -17.36 7.47 13.17
C ILE A 451 -17.95 8.64 12.37
N LEU A 452 -18.07 8.51 11.06
CA LEU A 452 -18.58 9.57 10.18
C LEU A 452 -20.04 9.97 10.49
N THR A 453 -20.86 9.00 10.93
CA THR A 453 -22.25 9.24 11.33
C THR A 453 -22.41 9.63 12.79
N SER A 454 -21.33 9.77 13.54
CA SER A 454 -21.33 10.04 14.99
C SER A 454 -22.06 8.98 15.83
N GLU A 455 -22.19 7.75 15.32
CA GLU A 455 -22.66 6.59 16.09
C GLU A 455 -21.64 6.22 17.17
N VAL A 456 -20.34 6.46 16.89
CA VAL A 456 -19.25 6.31 17.84
C VAL A 456 -18.34 7.55 17.76
N ASN A 457 -17.98 8.10 18.92
CA ASN A 457 -17.10 9.28 19.01
C ASN A 457 -15.78 8.97 19.72
N SER A 458 -15.73 7.93 20.52
CA SER A 458 -14.51 7.49 21.23
C SER A 458 -14.46 5.97 21.35
N VAL A 459 -13.30 5.42 21.69
CA VAL A 459 -13.12 3.98 21.95
C VAL A 459 -13.89 3.50 23.18
N HIS A 460 -14.38 4.43 24.00
CA HIS A 460 -15.17 4.15 25.19
C HIS A 460 -16.68 4.08 24.88
N ASP A 461 -17.11 4.58 23.72
CA ASP A 461 -18.51 4.55 23.30
C ASP A 461 -18.83 3.16 22.75
N ASN A 462 -19.58 2.36 23.51
CA ASN A 462 -19.98 1.02 23.13
C ASN A 462 -18.78 0.10 22.75
N PRO A 463 -17.83 -0.14 23.68
CA PRO A 463 -16.60 -0.90 23.38
C PRO A 463 -16.87 -2.37 23.02
N GLU A 464 -18.07 -2.90 23.30
CA GLU A 464 -18.46 -4.24 22.85
C GLU A 464 -18.70 -4.27 21.35
N LYS A 465 -19.27 -3.20 20.77
CA LYS A 465 -19.55 -3.08 19.33
C LYS A 465 -18.37 -2.52 18.56
N TYR A 466 -17.64 -1.57 19.14
CA TYR A 466 -16.51 -0.87 18.53
C TYR A 466 -15.26 -0.93 19.42
N PRO A 467 -14.71 -2.13 19.67
CA PRO A 467 -13.54 -2.28 20.52
C PRO A 467 -12.34 -1.55 19.94
N GLN A 468 -11.50 -0.98 20.82
CA GLN A 468 -10.28 -0.29 20.39
C GLN A 468 -9.32 -1.23 19.65
N PHE A 469 -9.24 -2.50 20.07
CA PHE A 469 -8.39 -3.51 19.46
C PHE A 469 -9.23 -4.57 18.78
N ASN A 470 -9.10 -4.66 17.46
CA ASN A 470 -9.78 -5.66 16.64
C ASN A 470 -8.77 -6.64 16.05
N GLY A 471 -9.08 -7.95 16.08
CA GLY A 471 -8.30 -8.95 15.36
C GLY A 471 -8.83 -9.11 13.93
N SER A 472 -7.96 -9.18 12.91
CA SER A 472 -8.45 -9.12 11.53
C SER A 472 -7.77 -10.05 10.51
N CYS A 473 -6.69 -10.75 10.87
CA CYS A 473 -5.99 -11.58 9.88
C CYS A 473 -6.89 -12.66 9.25
N ASN A 474 -7.78 -13.27 10.04
CA ASN A 474 -8.71 -14.29 9.55
C ASN A 474 -9.88 -13.70 8.75
N THR A 475 -10.31 -12.46 9.02
CA THR A 475 -11.35 -11.80 8.23
C THR A 475 -10.88 -11.49 6.82
N ARG A 476 -9.62 -11.08 6.65
CA ARG A 476 -9.02 -10.86 5.31
C ARG A 476 -8.98 -12.15 4.49
N HIS A 477 -8.51 -13.26 5.09
CA HIS A 477 -8.47 -14.55 4.42
C HIS A 477 -9.86 -15.07 4.08
N LEU A 478 -10.80 -14.92 5.02
CA LEU A 478 -12.19 -15.30 4.84
C LEU A 478 -12.80 -14.54 3.66
N ARG A 479 -12.63 -13.20 3.60
CA ARG A 479 -13.17 -12.35 2.54
C ARG A 479 -12.53 -12.61 1.18
N ARG A 480 -11.18 -12.62 1.11
CA ARG A 480 -10.46 -12.60 -0.16
C ARG A 480 -10.48 -13.96 -0.86
N TRP A 481 -10.55 -15.02 -0.07
CA TRP A 481 -10.34 -16.37 -0.60
C TRP A 481 -11.50 -17.31 -0.30
N ARG A 482 -11.88 -17.49 0.94
CA ARG A 482 -12.77 -18.58 1.35
C ARG A 482 -14.23 -18.29 1.06
N LEU A 483 -14.69 -17.08 1.31
CA LEU A 483 -16.08 -16.73 1.00
C LEU A 483 -16.34 -16.72 -0.51
N PRO A 484 -15.51 -16.10 -1.37
CA PRO A 484 -15.65 -16.20 -2.81
C PRO A 484 -15.59 -17.63 -3.35
N ASP A 485 -14.69 -18.49 -2.81
CA ASP A 485 -14.61 -19.91 -3.18
C ASP A 485 -15.90 -20.64 -2.80
N GLY A 486 -16.45 -20.38 -1.61
CA GLY A 486 -17.73 -20.95 -1.17
C GLY A 486 -18.91 -20.48 -2.01
N GLU A 487 -19.01 -19.19 -2.32
CA GLU A 487 -20.07 -18.64 -3.17
C GLU A 487 -20.00 -19.19 -4.60
N LYS A 488 -18.80 -19.35 -5.14
CA LYS A 488 -18.58 -19.98 -6.44
C LYS A 488 -19.00 -21.44 -6.42
N ALA A 489 -18.64 -22.20 -5.39
CA ALA A 489 -19.06 -23.59 -5.25
C ALA A 489 -20.59 -23.71 -5.18
N LEU A 490 -21.28 -22.82 -4.44
CA LEU A 490 -22.74 -22.76 -4.43
C LEU A 490 -23.34 -22.47 -5.80
N ALA A 491 -22.76 -21.53 -6.55
CA ALA A 491 -23.20 -21.22 -7.90
C ALA A 491 -23.01 -22.42 -8.86
N ASP A 492 -21.86 -23.09 -8.77
CA ASP A 492 -21.57 -24.29 -9.56
C ASP A 492 -22.55 -25.44 -9.26
N ILE A 493 -22.95 -25.62 -7.99
CA ILE A 493 -23.94 -26.62 -7.59
C ILE A 493 -25.33 -26.24 -8.14
N LYS A 494 -25.76 -25.01 -7.98
CA LYS A 494 -27.06 -24.50 -8.47
C LYS A 494 -27.20 -24.60 -10.00
N SER A 495 -26.09 -24.44 -10.71
CA SER A 495 -26.07 -24.58 -12.18
C SER A 495 -25.93 -26.04 -12.67
N GLY A 496 -25.74 -26.99 -11.76
CA GLY A 496 -25.47 -28.41 -12.10
C GLY A 496 -24.03 -28.67 -12.55
N ALA A 497 -23.14 -27.69 -12.50
CA ALA A 497 -21.72 -27.86 -12.85
C ALA A 497 -20.91 -28.61 -11.78
N LEU A 498 -21.43 -28.68 -10.56
CA LEU A 498 -20.84 -29.41 -9.44
C LEU A 498 -21.92 -30.26 -8.76
N ALA A 499 -21.70 -31.59 -8.69
CA ALA A 499 -22.60 -32.51 -7.98
C ALA A 499 -22.16 -32.65 -6.51
N CYS A 500 -23.11 -32.63 -5.58
CA CYS A 500 -22.89 -32.96 -4.18
C CYS A 500 -24.14 -33.55 -3.55
N SER A 501 -24.01 -34.11 -2.34
CA SER A 501 -25.17 -34.57 -1.55
C SER A 501 -25.89 -33.36 -0.94
N GLU A 502 -27.16 -33.50 -0.65
CA GLU A 502 -27.97 -32.48 0.03
C GLU A 502 -27.37 -32.08 1.40
N PHE A 503 -26.77 -33.05 2.09
CA PHE A 503 -26.07 -32.80 3.34
C PHE A 503 -24.87 -31.82 3.17
N VAL A 504 -24.02 -32.05 2.16
CA VAL A 504 -22.86 -31.16 1.88
C VAL A 504 -23.30 -29.80 1.37
N LEU A 505 -24.40 -29.72 0.61
CA LEU A 505 -24.99 -28.44 0.19
C LEU A 505 -25.45 -27.61 1.40
N THR A 506 -26.16 -28.23 2.34
CA THR A 506 -26.60 -27.57 3.57
C THR A 506 -25.43 -27.07 4.43
N GLU A 507 -24.37 -27.90 4.56
CA GLU A 507 -23.14 -27.49 5.24
C GLU A 507 -22.48 -26.29 4.55
N LEU A 508 -22.42 -26.27 3.23
CA LEU A 508 -21.83 -25.17 2.46
C LEU A 508 -22.64 -23.87 2.61
N GLU A 509 -23.95 -23.94 2.49
CA GLU A 509 -24.85 -22.80 2.68
C GLU A 509 -24.67 -22.21 4.08
N SER A 510 -24.68 -23.05 5.10
CA SER A 510 -24.45 -22.63 6.49
C SER A 510 -23.08 -21.98 6.69
N ALA A 511 -22.02 -22.56 6.11
CA ALA A 511 -20.67 -22.02 6.24
C ALA A 511 -20.50 -20.69 5.49
N VAL A 512 -21.12 -20.50 4.32
CA VAL A 512 -21.13 -19.25 3.58
C VAL A 512 -21.88 -18.16 4.34
N GLU A 513 -23.06 -18.45 4.89
CA GLU A 513 -23.82 -17.49 5.69
C GLU A 513 -23.09 -17.12 7.00
N ALA A 514 -22.47 -18.07 7.67
CA ALA A 514 -21.62 -17.81 8.83
C ALA A 514 -20.44 -16.88 8.48
N GLY A 515 -19.80 -17.11 7.32
CA GLY A 515 -18.74 -16.25 6.80
C GLY A 515 -19.22 -14.82 6.54
N LYS A 516 -20.37 -14.65 5.91
CA LYS A 516 -21.00 -13.34 5.68
C LYS A 516 -21.34 -12.64 6.99
N ALA A 517 -21.90 -13.35 7.95
CA ALA A 517 -22.25 -12.80 9.26
C ALA A 517 -21.04 -12.25 10.01
N VAL A 518 -19.91 -12.98 9.96
CA VAL A 518 -18.64 -12.52 10.55
C VAL A 518 -18.12 -11.26 9.85
N LEU A 519 -18.19 -11.21 8.52
CA LEU A 519 -17.71 -10.06 7.75
C LEU A 519 -18.61 -8.82 7.85
N SER A 520 -19.89 -8.99 8.13
CA SER A 520 -20.84 -7.89 8.37
C SER A 520 -20.82 -7.37 9.81
N SER A 521 -20.14 -8.07 10.72
CA SER A 521 -20.00 -7.63 12.10
C SER A 521 -19.10 -6.40 12.22
N THR A 522 -19.49 -5.46 13.07
CA THR A 522 -18.64 -4.32 13.45
C THR A 522 -17.53 -4.72 14.44
N ILE A 523 -17.62 -5.92 15.00
CA ILE A 523 -16.64 -6.49 15.91
C ILE A 523 -15.86 -7.57 15.16
N ALA A 524 -14.57 -7.37 14.96
CA ALA A 524 -13.69 -8.39 14.42
C ALA A 524 -13.32 -9.41 15.49
N ASP A 525 -14.18 -10.40 15.70
CA ASP A 525 -13.85 -11.56 16.54
C ASP A 525 -12.94 -12.51 15.74
N SER A 526 -11.63 -12.45 16.05
CA SER A 526 -10.63 -13.30 15.38
C SER A 526 -10.93 -14.78 15.53
N LYS A 527 -11.51 -15.21 16.64
CA LYS A 527 -11.89 -16.61 16.86
C LYS A 527 -13.05 -17.02 15.97
N LYS A 528 -14.11 -16.21 15.90
CA LYS A 528 -15.24 -16.47 15.00
C LYS A 528 -14.84 -16.44 13.54
N ALA A 529 -13.93 -15.52 13.16
CA ALA A 529 -13.39 -15.46 11.80
C ALA A 529 -12.57 -16.71 11.47
N GLN A 530 -11.77 -17.21 12.41
CA GLN A 530 -11.02 -18.45 12.26
C GLN A 530 -11.93 -19.68 12.15
N GLU A 531 -12.97 -19.75 12.97
CA GLU A 531 -13.97 -20.83 12.93
C GLU A 531 -14.74 -20.82 11.60
N ALA A 532 -15.21 -19.66 11.14
CA ALA A 532 -15.91 -19.51 9.87
C ALA A 532 -15.01 -19.90 8.67
N ARG A 533 -13.75 -19.49 8.74
CA ARG A 533 -12.73 -19.88 7.75
C ARG A 533 -12.54 -21.40 7.74
N ALA A 534 -12.30 -22.02 8.90
CA ALA A 534 -12.08 -23.45 9.03
C ALA A 534 -13.28 -24.28 8.54
N ASN A 535 -14.49 -23.83 8.83
CA ASN A 535 -15.72 -24.46 8.36
C ASN A 535 -15.83 -24.42 6.83
N LEU A 536 -15.59 -23.26 6.21
CA LEU A 536 -15.57 -23.15 4.74
C LEU A 536 -14.49 -24.03 4.11
N GLU A 537 -13.28 -24.03 4.66
CA GLU A 537 -12.18 -24.87 4.18
C GLU A 537 -12.52 -26.34 4.26
N ALA A 538 -13.13 -26.80 5.36
CA ALA A 538 -13.54 -28.19 5.52
C ALA A 538 -14.60 -28.63 4.49
N VAL A 539 -15.58 -27.80 4.21
CA VAL A 539 -16.62 -28.11 3.20
C VAL A 539 -16.06 -28.04 1.78
N LEU A 540 -15.22 -27.04 1.49
CA LEU A 540 -14.54 -26.93 0.19
C LEU A 540 -13.62 -28.12 -0.09
N GLN A 541 -12.97 -28.67 0.95
CA GLN A 541 -12.19 -29.92 0.84
C GLN A 541 -13.08 -31.10 0.45
N LYS A 542 -14.26 -31.27 1.10
CA LYS A 542 -15.22 -32.32 0.77
C LYS A 542 -15.69 -32.25 -0.70
N LEU A 543 -15.76 -31.03 -1.22
CA LEU A 543 -16.16 -30.75 -2.62
C LEU A 543 -14.98 -30.83 -3.62
N GLY A 544 -13.75 -31.06 -3.15
CA GLY A 544 -12.55 -31.01 -4.00
C GLY A 544 -12.26 -29.60 -4.57
N ARG A 545 -12.77 -28.56 -3.93
CA ARG A 545 -12.66 -27.14 -4.33
C ARG A 545 -11.75 -26.33 -3.41
N PHE A 546 -11.13 -26.94 -2.42
CA PHE A 546 -10.20 -26.27 -1.54
C PHE A 546 -8.84 -26.07 -2.23
N THR A 547 -8.41 -24.83 -2.31
CA THR A 547 -7.06 -24.47 -2.72
C THR A 547 -6.33 -23.89 -1.49
N PRO A 548 -5.27 -24.55 -0.99
CA PRO A 548 -4.53 -24.03 0.16
C PRO A 548 -3.96 -22.63 -0.11
N ASP A 549 -4.03 -21.76 0.88
CA ASP A 549 -3.32 -20.49 0.82
C ASP A 549 -1.81 -20.78 0.79
N ARG A 550 -1.15 -20.46 -0.32
CA ARG A 550 0.30 -20.32 -0.40
C ARG A 550 1.16 -21.58 -0.26
N GLU A 551 0.63 -22.73 0.00
CA GLU A 551 1.40 -23.95 -0.24
C GLU A 551 1.31 -24.30 -1.73
N MET A 552 2.47 -24.46 -2.36
CA MET A 552 2.52 -24.99 -3.72
C MET A 552 1.84 -26.35 -3.75
N THR A 553 0.91 -26.52 -4.66
CA THR A 553 0.32 -27.84 -4.91
C THR A 553 1.42 -28.83 -5.27
N GLU A 554 1.21 -30.13 -5.06
CA GLU A 554 2.17 -31.15 -5.47
C GLU A 554 2.50 -31.07 -6.98
N LYS A 555 1.54 -30.63 -7.79
CA LYS A 555 1.74 -30.35 -9.21
C LYS A 555 2.67 -29.16 -9.46
N GLU A 556 2.58 -28.12 -8.66
CA GLU A 556 3.47 -26.95 -8.71
C GLU A 556 4.85 -27.29 -8.18
N LYS A 557 4.95 -28.01 -7.05
CA LYS A 557 6.20 -28.56 -6.53
C LYS A 557 6.89 -29.48 -7.53
N ALA A 558 6.11 -30.34 -8.21
CA ALA A 558 6.65 -31.21 -9.26
C ALA A 558 7.12 -30.43 -10.50
N LYS A 559 6.42 -29.34 -10.85
CA LYS A 559 6.78 -28.43 -11.96
C LYS A 559 8.06 -27.66 -11.65
N GLU A 560 8.21 -27.18 -10.42
CA GLU A 560 9.41 -26.50 -9.93
C GLU A 560 10.62 -27.46 -9.93
N LYS A 561 10.48 -28.64 -9.36
CA LYS A 561 11.52 -29.68 -9.38
C LYS A 561 11.92 -30.11 -10.79
N LYS A 562 10.98 -30.07 -11.74
CA LYS A 562 11.26 -30.33 -13.16
C LYS A 562 12.01 -29.16 -13.80
N ALA A 563 11.68 -27.91 -13.43
CA ALA A 563 12.40 -26.72 -13.89
C ALA A 563 13.83 -26.68 -13.34
N GLU A 564 14.05 -27.02 -12.07
CA GLU A 564 15.38 -27.17 -11.46
C GLU A 564 16.23 -28.20 -12.22
N ARG A 565 15.68 -29.39 -12.49
CA ARG A 565 16.39 -30.44 -13.26
C ARG A 565 16.70 -30.02 -14.70
N ALA A 566 15.78 -29.29 -15.35
CA ALA A 566 16.02 -28.75 -16.69
C ALA A 566 17.13 -27.68 -16.66
N SER A 567 17.18 -26.85 -15.61
CA SER A 567 18.25 -25.87 -15.39
C SER A 567 19.60 -26.52 -15.16
N GLU A 568 19.66 -27.54 -14.32
CA GLU A 568 20.89 -28.34 -14.11
C GLU A 568 21.39 -28.99 -15.41
N PHE A 569 20.47 -29.50 -16.23
CA PHE A 569 20.81 -30.06 -17.53
C PHE A 569 21.36 -28.98 -18.47
N LEU A 570 20.71 -27.81 -18.55
CA LEU A 570 21.15 -26.69 -19.37
C LEU A 570 22.51 -26.14 -18.91
N LEU A 571 22.76 -26.05 -17.59
CA LEU A 571 24.07 -25.69 -17.05
C LEU A 571 25.17 -26.69 -17.46
N LYS A 572 24.85 -27.99 -17.45
CA LYS A 572 25.78 -29.03 -17.93
C LYS A 572 26.05 -28.92 -19.43
N VAL A 573 25.05 -28.56 -20.22
CA VAL A 573 25.17 -28.43 -21.69
C VAL A 573 25.88 -27.15 -22.08
N LEU A 574 25.59 -26.01 -21.42
CA LEU A 574 26.19 -24.70 -21.69
C LEU A 574 27.59 -24.54 -21.09
N GLY A 575 27.83 -25.23 -19.97
CA GLY A 575 29.07 -25.12 -19.19
C GLY A 575 30.07 -26.28 -19.41
N GLY A 576 30.19 -26.86 -20.60
CA GLY A 576 31.06 -28.02 -20.88
C GLY A 576 31.97 -28.37 -19.70
N GLY A 577 31.77 -29.49 -19.05
CA GLY A 577 32.17 -30.00 -17.72
C GLY A 577 33.51 -29.65 -17.07
N SER A 578 34.28 -28.71 -17.63
CA SER A 578 35.63 -28.34 -17.11
C SER A 578 35.68 -26.95 -16.44
N VAL A 579 34.75 -26.02 -16.75
CA VAL A 579 34.77 -24.66 -16.20
C VAL A 579 33.94 -24.57 -14.91
N THR A 580 32.82 -25.25 -14.86
CA THR A 580 31.94 -25.31 -13.66
C THR A 580 32.58 -26.07 -12.51
N ASP A 581 33.31 -27.17 -12.77
CA ASP A 581 34.02 -27.92 -11.72
C ASP A 581 35.23 -27.16 -11.13
N ARG A 582 35.90 -26.29 -11.90
CA ARG A 582 36.99 -25.44 -11.40
C ARG A 582 36.48 -24.26 -10.57
N LEU A 583 35.29 -23.71 -10.89
CA LEU A 583 34.67 -22.60 -10.15
C LEU A 583 34.03 -23.06 -8.84
N LEU A 584 33.36 -24.22 -8.82
CA LEU A 584 32.77 -24.80 -7.61
C LEU A 584 33.86 -25.27 -6.58
N ARG A 585 35.07 -25.63 -7.02
CA ARG A 585 36.18 -25.96 -6.13
C ARG A 585 36.90 -24.73 -5.54
N ARG A 586 36.67 -23.52 -6.03
CA ARG A 586 37.24 -22.27 -5.49
C ARG A 586 36.35 -21.56 -4.47
N THR A 587 35.17 -22.07 -4.23
CA THR A 587 34.15 -21.48 -3.29
C THR A 587 33.88 -22.38 -2.08
N LYS A 588 34.72 -23.43 -1.86
CA LYS A 588 34.73 -24.17 -0.58
C LYS A 588 35.81 -23.64 0.34
#